data_d6f1519f81f41db2149a612155a26ea1
#
_entry.id   d6f1519f81f41db2149a612155a26ea1
#
_cell.length_a   1.000
_cell.length_b   1.000
_cell.length_c   1.000
_cell.angle_alpha   90.00
_cell.angle_beta   90.00
_cell.angle_gamma   90.00
#
_symmetry.space_group_name_H-M   'P 1'
#
loop_
_entity.id
_entity.type
_entity.pdbx_description
1 polymer ?
#
loop_
_entity_poly.entity_id
_entity_poly.type
_entity_poly.pdbx_seq_one_letter_code
_entity_poly.pdbx_strand_id
1 'polypeptide(L)'
;VCAKQLLHLGNRAAVDQALARLVRRKKLVRVSRGFYAVPVESRFGLLPPNAGEAMEAIARQKGEQIAPAGAAVANAFGLTTQVPLRRTYVTSGRTRTLKVSGETIELRHAPPLAENARHERLLRAIEWLGPDGVEQARAMLLTLTPDERRTLARRAAGMPTWMAAAVSEAAYAGQHLQSQRA
;
A
#
# COMPACT_ATOMS: atom_id res chain seq x y z
N VAL A 1 -13.24 13.18 7.70
CA VAL A 1 -13.80 14.41 7.09
C VAL A 1 -12.66 15.28 6.57
N CYS A 2 -12.80 15.83 5.37
CA CYS A 2 -11.85 16.80 4.82
C CYS A 2 -12.40 18.23 5.01
N ALA A 3 -11.56 19.15 5.50
CA ALA A 3 -11.97 20.54 5.69
C ALA A 3 -12.50 21.21 4.40
N LYS A 4 -11.98 20.82 3.22
CA LYS A 4 -12.48 21.34 1.93
C LYS A 4 -13.91 20.94 1.62
N GLN A 5 -14.40 19.80 2.11
CA GLN A 5 -15.76 19.33 1.91
C GLN A 5 -16.79 20.12 2.70
N LEU A 6 -16.35 20.90 3.69
CA LEU A 6 -17.20 21.69 4.58
C LEU A 6 -17.30 23.17 4.15
N LEU A 7 -16.70 23.56 3.01
CA LEU A 7 -16.70 24.95 2.55
C LEU A 7 -18.08 25.45 2.11
N HIS A 8 -19.06 24.56 1.95
CA HIS A 8 -20.45 24.93 1.74
C HIS A 8 -21.13 25.46 3.01
N LEU A 9 -20.54 25.22 4.20
CA LEU A 9 -21.04 25.68 5.50
C LEU A 9 -20.49 27.04 5.91
N GLY A 10 -19.53 27.59 5.17
CA GLY A 10 -18.93 28.87 5.47
C GLY A 10 -17.58 29.09 4.83
N ASN A 11 -17.00 30.25 5.04
CA ASN A 11 -15.66 30.53 4.52
C ASN A 11 -14.59 29.67 5.21
N ARG A 12 -13.41 29.61 4.60
CA ARG A 12 -12.30 28.77 5.05
C ARG A 12 -11.92 29.01 6.52
N ALA A 13 -11.86 30.28 6.93
CA ALA A 13 -11.48 30.64 8.30
C ALA A 13 -12.51 30.12 9.33
N ALA A 14 -13.81 30.31 9.04
CA ALA A 14 -14.88 29.83 9.90
C ALA A 14 -14.87 28.28 10.04
N VAL A 15 -14.66 27.57 8.93
CA VAL A 15 -14.53 26.11 8.94
C VAL A 15 -13.33 25.66 9.76
N ASP A 16 -12.15 26.26 9.55
CA ASP A 16 -10.94 25.90 10.29
C ASP A 16 -11.08 26.19 11.80
N GLN A 17 -11.76 27.29 12.18
CA GLN A 17 -12.08 27.60 13.59
C GLN A 17 -13.05 26.61 14.20
N ALA A 18 -14.11 26.23 13.47
CA ALA A 18 -15.07 25.22 13.93
C ALA A 18 -14.40 23.87 14.17
N LEU A 19 -13.58 23.41 13.23
CA LEU A 19 -12.81 22.17 13.36
C LEU A 19 -11.82 22.23 14.54
N ALA A 20 -11.13 23.35 14.73
CA ALA A 20 -10.23 23.55 15.88
C ALA A 20 -10.99 23.50 17.21
N ARG A 21 -12.20 24.06 17.30
CA ARG A 21 -13.07 23.94 18.48
C ARG A 21 -13.48 22.50 18.75
N LEU A 22 -13.85 21.74 17.72
CA LEU A 22 -14.22 20.33 17.85
C LEU A 22 -13.04 19.48 18.32
N VAL A 23 -11.83 19.75 17.85
CA VAL A 23 -10.61 19.09 18.30
C VAL A 23 -10.34 19.41 19.77
N ARG A 24 -10.43 20.68 20.19
CA ARG A 24 -10.28 21.08 21.61
C ARG A 24 -11.30 20.40 22.52
N ARG A 25 -12.52 20.20 22.03
CA ARG A 25 -13.59 19.49 22.75
C ARG A 25 -13.47 17.96 22.66
N LYS A 26 -12.38 17.43 22.10
CA LYS A 26 -12.14 15.99 21.90
C LYS A 26 -13.23 15.26 21.08
N LYS A 27 -14.04 16.00 20.33
CA LYS A 27 -15.06 15.44 19.42
C LYS A 27 -14.45 15.00 18.09
N LEU A 28 -13.34 15.62 17.72
CA LEU A 28 -12.54 15.25 16.55
C LEU A 28 -11.06 15.16 16.94
N VAL A 29 -10.31 14.40 16.14
CA VAL A 29 -8.85 14.37 16.14
C VAL A 29 -8.34 14.73 14.75
N ARG A 30 -7.28 15.51 14.68
CA ARG A 30 -6.64 15.84 13.42
C ARG A 30 -5.73 14.69 13.00
N VAL A 31 -6.09 13.95 11.95
CA VAL A 31 -5.31 12.80 11.45
C VAL A 31 -4.20 13.22 10.49
N SER A 32 -4.42 14.30 9.71
CA SER A 32 -3.43 14.91 8.82
C SER A 32 -3.81 16.35 8.51
N ARG A 33 -3.00 17.08 7.74
CA ARG A 33 -3.31 18.47 7.35
C ARG A 33 -4.61 18.54 6.55
N GLY A 34 -5.63 19.19 7.14
CA GLY A 34 -6.96 19.35 6.54
C GLY A 34 -7.86 18.11 6.63
N PHE A 35 -7.43 17.05 7.33
CA PHE A 35 -8.19 15.83 7.53
C PHE A 35 -8.43 15.55 9.00
N TYR A 36 -9.66 15.21 9.35
CA TYR A 36 -10.13 15.02 10.71
C TYR A 36 -10.97 13.74 10.79
N ALA A 37 -10.93 13.08 11.94
CA ALA A 37 -11.71 11.88 12.23
C ALA A 37 -12.32 11.95 13.63
N VAL A 38 -13.31 11.13 13.87
CA VAL A 38 -13.80 10.88 15.23
C VAL A 38 -12.73 10.04 15.94
N PRO A 39 -12.33 10.41 17.16
CA PRO A 39 -11.39 9.60 17.93
C PRO A 39 -11.99 8.24 18.28
N VAL A 40 -11.15 7.23 18.41
CA VAL A 40 -11.50 5.89 18.84
C VAL A 40 -11.31 5.78 20.35
N GLU A 41 -12.33 5.29 21.05
CA GLU A 41 -12.21 5.01 22.48
C GLU A 41 -11.35 3.77 22.72
N SER A 42 -10.41 3.87 23.63
CA SER A 42 -9.57 2.76 24.06
C SER A 42 -9.39 2.76 25.58
N ARG A 43 -8.87 1.68 26.13
CA ARG A 43 -8.47 1.60 27.54
C ARG A 43 -7.44 2.68 27.98
N PHE A 44 -6.76 3.30 27.02
CA PHE A 44 -5.79 4.38 27.25
C PHE A 44 -6.35 5.77 26.95
N GLY A 45 -7.67 5.89 26.73
CA GLY A 45 -8.34 7.14 26.37
C GLY A 45 -8.64 7.24 24.87
N LEU A 46 -8.89 8.47 24.43
CA LEU A 46 -9.25 8.76 23.04
C LEU A 46 -7.99 8.77 22.15
N LEU A 47 -7.95 7.90 21.18
CA LEU A 47 -6.85 7.76 20.21
C LEU A 47 -7.29 8.17 18.81
N PRO A 48 -6.36 8.62 17.95
CA PRO A 48 -6.64 8.74 16.53
C PRO A 48 -6.91 7.34 15.93
N PRO A 49 -7.68 7.25 14.82
CA PRO A 49 -7.84 5.99 14.11
C PRO A 49 -6.49 5.48 13.59
N ASN A 50 -6.44 4.20 13.28
CA ASN A 50 -5.23 3.56 12.72
C ASN A 50 -4.71 4.33 11.51
N ALA A 51 -3.40 4.55 11.45
CA ALA A 51 -2.78 5.37 10.41
C ALA A 51 -2.96 4.79 9.00
N GLY A 52 -3.04 3.46 8.85
CA GLY A 52 -3.33 2.79 7.58
C GLY A 52 -4.74 3.10 7.08
N GLU A 53 -5.76 2.88 7.93
CA GLU A 53 -7.16 3.17 7.62
C GLU A 53 -7.38 4.67 7.32
N ALA A 54 -6.75 5.54 8.12
CA ALA A 54 -6.80 6.97 7.90
C ALA A 54 -6.15 7.36 6.55
N MET A 55 -5.04 6.71 6.18
CA MET A 55 -4.37 6.95 4.90
C MET A 55 -5.24 6.51 3.72
N GLU A 56 -5.86 5.34 3.80
CA GLU A 56 -6.80 4.86 2.78
C GLU A 56 -7.99 5.80 2.60
N ALA A 57 -8.56 6.29 3.71
CA ALA A 57 -9.65 7.27 3.67
C ALA A 57 -9.20 8.59 3.03
N ILE A 58 -7.97 9.06 3.31
CA ILE A 58 -7.40 10.27 2.69
C ILE A 58 -7.19 10.05 1.18
N ALA A 59 -6.68 8.89 0.78
CA ALA A 59 -6.47 8.56 -0.62
C ALA A 59 -7.79 8.54 -1.40
N ARG A 60 -8.81 7.84 -0.88
CA ARG A 60 -10.16 7.83 -1.49
C ARG A 60 -10.73 9.25 -1.67
N GLN A 61 -10.59 10.12 -0.66
CA GLN A 61 -11.06 11.51 -0.76
C GLN A 61 -10.30 12.36 -1.77
N LYS A 62 -9.07 11.96 -2.13
CA LYS A 62 -8.26 12.61 -3.15
C LYS A 62 -8.41 12.00 -4.54
N GLY A 63 -9.17 10.92 -4.67
CA GLY A 63 -9.27 10.14 -5.92
C GLY A 63 -7.97 9.40 -6.24
N GLU A 64 -7.14 9.09 -5.24
CA GLU A 64 -5.89 8.37 -5.41
C GLU A 64 -6.08 6.90 -5.03
N GLN A 65 -5.50 6.01 -5.83
CA GLN A 65 -5.32 4.61 -5.48
C GLN A 65 -4.05 4.45 -4.65
N ILE A 66 -4.10 3.64 -3.60
CA ILE A 66 -2.91 3.27 -2.83
C ILE A 66 -2.90 1.77 -2.55
N ALA A 67 -1.70 1.20 -2.41
CA ALA A 67 -1.52 -0.16 -1.95
C ALA A 67 -0.28 -0.26 -1.05
N PRO A 68 -0.28 -1.14 -0.04
CA PRO A 68 0.90 -1.39 0.79
C PRO A 68 2.11 -1.77 -0.07
N ALA A 69 3.30 -1.34 0.36
CA ALA A 69 4.57 -1.63 -0.29
C ALA A 69 5.67 -1.90 0.74
N GLY A 70 6.84 -2.33 0.27
CA GLY A 70 7.98 -2.59 1.12
C GLY A 70 7.78 -3.77 2.09
N ALA A 71 8.42 -3.71 3.25
CA ALA A 71 8.41 -4.77 4.25
C ALA A 71 7.00 -5.18 4.68
N ALA A 72 6.03 -4.27 4.71
CA ALA A 72 4.66 -4.59 5.12
C ALA A 72 3.99 -5.59 4.16
N VAL A 73 4.21 -5.45 2.86
CA VAL A 73 3.66 -6.40 1.89
C VAL A 73 4.46 -7.70 1.87
N ALA A 74 5.79 -7.64 2.05
CA ALA A 74 6.62 -8.83 2.17
C ALA A 74 6.25 -9.66 3.41
N ASN A 75 5.97 -9.01 4.54
CA ASN A 75 5.47 -9.66 5.76
C ASN A 75 4.12 -10.37 5.53
N ALA A 76 3.21 -9.76 4.78
CA ALA A 76 1.90 -10.35 4.49
C ALA A 76 2.02 -11.67 3.69
N PHE A 77 3.14 -11.88 3.01
CA PHE A 77 3.47 -13.13 2.32
C PHE A 77 4.43 -14.04 3.11
N GLY A 78 4.80 -13.68 4.34
CA GLY A 78 5.74 -14.45 5.15
C GLY A 78 7.19 -14.43 4.64
N LEU A 79 7.53 -13.51 3.77
CA LEU A 79 8.87 -13.37 3.17
C LEU A 79 9.88 -12.67 4.09
N THR A 80 9.41 -12.02 5.13
CA THR A 80 10.25 -11.39 6.15
C THR A 80 9.49 -11.26 7.46
N THR A 81 10.21 -11.21 8.56
CA THR A 81 9.68 -10.90 9.90
C THR A 81 9.99 -9.46 10.32
N GLN A 82 10.64 -8.67 9.45
CA GLN A 82 11.01 -7.29 9.76
C GLN A 82 9.75 -6.43 9.95
N VAL A 83 9.68 -5.74 11.07
CA VAL A 83 8.65 -4.73 11.31
C VAL A 83 9.14 -3.40 10.75
N PRO A 84 8.49 -2.86 9.71
CA PRO A 84 8.94 -1.59 9.14
C PRO A 84 8.73 -0.45 10.13
N LEU A 85 9.78 0.34 10.38
CA LEU A 85 9.71 1.57 11.18
C LEU A 85 8.87 2.66 10.50
N ARG A 86 8.67 2.57 9.19
CA ARG A 86 7.86 3.51 8.40
C ARG A 86 6.93 2.73 7.48
N ARG A 87 5.67 3.15 7.43
CA ARG A 87 4.72 2.59 6.48
C ARG A 87 4.98 3.19 5.10
N THR A 88 5.16 2.32 4.12
CA THR A 88 5.32 2.70 2.71
C THR A 88 4.13 2.19 1.90
N TYR A 89 3.60 3.06 1.04
CA TYR A 89 2.56 2.72 0.08
C TYR A 89 3.02 3.15 -1.32
N VAL A 90 2.60 2.41 -2.33
CA VAL A 90 2.58 2.91 -3.70
C VAL A 90 1.28 3.66 -3.94
N THR A 91 1.32 4.68 -4.79
CA THR A 91 0.16 5.54 -5.08
C THR A 91 0.09 5.92 -6.56
N SER A 92 -1.14 6.05 -7.09
CA SER A 92 -1.37 6.67 -8.40
C SER A 92 -1.10 8.19 -8.40
N GLY A 93 -1.03 8.79 -7.20
CA GLY A 93 -0.68 10.20 -7.01
C GLY A 93 0.84 10.45 -7.03
N ARG A 94 1.26 11.62 -6.58
CA ARG A 94 2.68 12.01 -6.55
C ARG A 94 3.41 11.38 -5.36
N THR A 95 4.70 11.08 -5.54
CA THR A 95 5.62 10.72 -4.44
C THR A 95 5.66 11.82 -3.39
N ARG A 96 5.42 11.46 -2.13
CA ARG A 96 5.42 12.40 -1.00
C ARG A 96 5.42 11.66 0.33
N THR A 97 5.80 12.38 1.37
CA THR A 97 5.69 11.92 2.76
C THR A 97 4.58 12.69 3.48
N LEU A 98 3.78 12.00 4.26
CA LEU A 98 2.69 12.55 5.06
C LEU A 98 2.81 12.11 6.51
N LYS A 99 2.39 12.98 7.44
CA LYS A 99 2.09 12.58 8.81
C LYS A 99 0.61 12.26 8.92
N VAL A 100 0.27 11.04 9.32
CA VAL A 100 -1.10 10.55 9.47
C VAL A 100 -1.23 9.85 10.80
N SER A 101 -2.14 10.29 11.66
CA SER A 101 -2.36 9.75 13.02
C SER A 101 -1.07 9.65 13.86
N GLY A 102 -0.14 10.59 13.67
CA GLY A 102 1.16 10.61 14.36
C GLY A 102 2.28 9.80 13.69
N GLU A 103 1.96 8.90 12.78
CA GLU A 103 2.95 8.11 12.02
C GLU A 103 3.41 8.84 10.76
N THR A 104 4.65 8.59 10.36
CA THR A 104 5.18 9.06 9.07
C THR A 104 4.94 8.00 8.01
N ILE A 105 4.16 8.35 6.97
CA ILE A 105 3.82 7.48 5.84
C ILE A 105 4.51 8.01 4.58
N GLU A 106 5.22 7.14 3.89
CA GLU A 106 5.83 7.41 2.60
C GLU A 106 4.92 6.89 1.48
N LEU A 107 4.62 7.75 0.51
CA LEU A 107 3.89 7.42 -0.70
C LEU A 107 4.85 7.51 -1.88
N ARG A 108 5.03 6.42 -2.61
CA ARG A 108 5.83 6.36 -3.83
C ARG A 108 4.92 6.25 -5.03
N HIS A 109 5.12 7.12 -6.01
CA HIS A 109 4.37 7.03 -7.25
C HIS A 109 4.65 5.71 -7.96
N ALA A 110 3.58 5.05 -8.40
CA ALA A 110 3.63 3.88 -9.27
C ALA A 110 2.55 4.03 -10.35
N PRO A 111 2.75 3.44 -11.53
CA PRO A 111 1.70 3.36 -12.55
C PRO A 111 0.39 2.82 -11.97
N PRO A 112 -0.76 3.03 -12.65
CA PRO A 112 -2.05 2.57 -12.18
C PRO A 112 -1.92 1.14 -11.66
N LEU A 113 -2.21 0.98 -10.37
CA LEU A 113 -2.19 -0.32 -9.72
C LEU A 113 -3.36 -1.10 -10.32
N ALA A 114 -3.07 -2.06 -11.18
CA ALA A 114 -4.05 -3.08 -11.48
C ALA A 114 -4.49 -3.63 -10.12
N GLU A 115 -5.78 -3.46 -9.84
CA GLU A 115 -6.42 -3.66 -8.56
C GLU A 115 -5.76 -4.75 -7.73
N ASN A 116 -5.34 -4.47 -6.54
CA ASN A 116 -5.01 -5.34 -5.37
C ASN A 116 -4.88 -6.87 -5.59
N ALA A 117 -4.69 -7.29 -6.86
CA ALA A 117 -4.56 -8.67 -7.23
C ALA A 117 -3.37 -9.29 -6.46
N ARG A 118 -3.56 -10.51 -5.97
CA ARG A 118 -2.56 -11.24 -5.18
C ARG A 118 -1.19 -11.24 -5.86
N HIS A 119 -1.15 -11.49 -7.16
CA HIS A 119 0.08 -11.53 -7.94
C HIS A 119 0.80 -10.18 -8.02
N GLU A 120 0.07 -9.05 -8.09
CA GLU A 120 0.65 -7.70 -8.06
C GLU A 120 1.24 -7.36 -6.69
N ARG A 121 0.57 -7.76 -5.63
CA ARG A 121 1.08 -7.59 -4.27
C ARG A 121 2.33 -8.42 -4.06
N LEU A 122 2.34 -9.67 -4.55
CA LEU A 122 3.50 -10.53 -4.49
C LEU A 122 4.69 -9.95 -5.26
N LEU A 123 4.45 -9.39 -6.45
CA LEU A 123 5.51 -8.74 -7.24
C LEU A 123 6.19 -7.60 -6.45
N ARG A 124 5.40 -6.77 -5.77
CA ARG A 124 5.93 -5.69 -4.91
C ARG A 124 6.70 -6.22 -3.69
N ALA A 125 6.29 -7.37 -3.16
CA ALA A 125 7.01 -8.03 -2.07
C ALA A 125 8.38 -8.54 -2.56
N ILE A 126 8.41 -9.15 -3.74
CA ILE A 126 9.64 -9.65 -4.39
C ILE A 126 10.59 -8.48 -4.71
N GLU A 127 10.07 -7.40 -5.30
CA GLU A 127 10.84 -6.19 -5.59
C GLU A 127 11.52 -5.63 -4.34
N TRP A 128 10.82 -5.64 -3.22
CA TRP A 128 11.38 -5.18 -1.94
C TRP A 128 12.46 -6.10 -1.39
N LEU A 129 12.33 -7.44 -1.56
CA LEU A 129 13.34 -8.40 -1.14
C LEU A 129 14.66 -8.22 -1.88
N GLY A 130 14.60 -7.78 -3.14
CA GLY A 130 15.76 -7.67 -4.00
C GLY A 130 16.32 -9.02 -4.48
N PRO A 131 17.46 -9.00 -5.15
CA PRO A 131 18.04 -10.21 -5.76
C PRO A 131 18.43 -11.28 -4.74
N ASP A 132 18.79 -10.90 -3.51
CA ASP A 132 19.19 -11.85 -2.45
C ASP A 132 18.00 -12.73 -2.00
N GLY A 133 16.77 -12.28 -2.22
CA GLY A 133 15.54 -13.03 -1.90
C GLY A 133 14.98 -13.86 -3.05
N VAL A 134 15.71 -14.06 -4.15
CA VAL A 134 15.19 -14.67 -5.38
C VAL A 134 14.66 -16.09 -5.19
N GLU A 135 15.28 -16.90 -4.34
CA GLU A 135 14.84 -18.28 -4.09
C GLU A 135 13.50 -18.31 -3.33
N GLN A 136 13.33 -17.44 -2.34
CA GLN A 136 12.05 -17.28 -1.64
C GLN A 136 10.96 -16.75 -2.60
N ALA A 137 11.35 -15.82 -3.47
CA ALA A 137 10.49 -15.28 -4.51
C ALA A 137 9.98 -16.39 -5.47
N ARG A 138 10.87 -17.27 -5.92
CA ARG A 138 10.53 -18.41 -6.79
C ARG A 138 9.50 -19.33 -6.12
N ALA A 139 9.75 -19.73 -4.88
CA ALA A 139 8.83 -20.56 -4.12
C ALA A 139 7.43 -19.94 -4.04
N MET A 140 7.35 -18.63 -3.78
CA MET A 140 6.08 -17.91 -3.69
C MET A 140 5.40 -17.73 -5.05
N LEU A 141 6.14 -17.50 -6.13
CA LEU A 141 5.60 -17.41 -7.47
C LEU A 141 4.92 -18.73 -7.90
N LEU A 142 5.44 -19.87 -7.47
CA LEU A 142 4.84 -21.16 -7.73
C LEU A 142 3.50 -21.39 -7.01
N THR A 143 3.19 -20.62 -5.97
CA THR A 143 1.88 -20.65 -5.31
C THR A 143 0.78 -19.91 -6.09
N LEU A 144 1.14 -19.15 -7.10
CA LEU A 144 0.19 -18.48 -8.00
C LEU A 144 -0.38 -19.48 -9.01
N THR A 145 -1.58 -19.17 -9.48
CA THR A 145 -2.19 -19.93 -10.57
C THR A 145 -1.37 -19.78 -11.86
N PRO A 146 -1.47 -20.72 -12.81
CA PRO A 146 -0.78 -20.60 -14.11
C PRO A 146 -1.12 -19.32 -14.86
N ASP A 147 -2.36 -18.83 -14.75
CA ASP A 147 -2.81 -17.59 -15.42
C ASP A 147 -2.19 -16.35 -14.77
N GLU A 148 -2.12 -16.30 -13.45
CA GLU A 148 -1.45 -15.22 -12.72
C GLU A 148 0.04 -15.16 -13.07
N ARG A 149 0.71 -16.32 -13.12
CA ARG A 149 2.13 -16.41 -13.52
C ARG A 149 2.34 -15.92 -14.95
N ARG A 150 1.49 -16.32 -15.91
CA ARG A 150 1.54 -15.83 -17.30
C ARG A 150 1.29 -14.34 -17.39
N THR A 151 0.39 -13.81 -16.57
CA THR A 151 0.11 -12.36 -16.51
C THR A 151 1.33 -11.58 -16.04
N LEU A 152 2.05 -12.08 -15.03
CA LEU A 152 3.31 -11.47 -14.59
C LEU A 152 4.40 -11.57 -15.66
N ALA A 153 4.54 -12.72 -16.32
CA ALA A 153 5.56 -12.93 -17.36
C ALA A 153 5.42 -11.95 -18.56
N ARG A 154 4.20 -11.58 -18.92
CA ARG A 154 3.96 -10.55 -19.97
C ARG A 154 4.55 -9.18 -19.61
N ARG A 155 4.80 -8.91 -18.34
CA ARG A 155 5.35 -7.65 -17.85
C ARG A 155 6.86 -7.72 -17.58
N ALA A 156 7.49 -8.88 -17.83
CA ALA A 156 8.90 -9.13 -17.56
C ALA A 156 9.85 -8.09 -18.21
N ALA A 157 9.48 -7.56 -19.39
CA ALA A 157 10.28 -6.54 -20.09
C ALA A 157 10.51 -5.24 -19.30
N GLY A 158 9.63 -4.92 -18.35
CA GLY A 158 9.76 -3.75 -17.48
C GLY A 158 10.39 -4.04 -16.11
N MET A 159 10.85 -5.25 -15.86
CA MET A 159 11.40 -5.70 -14.58
C MET A 159 12.93 -5.72 -14.60
N PRO A 160 13.59 -5.61 -13.44
CA PRO A 160 14.99 -5.94 -13.31
C PRO A 160 15.28 -7.37 -13.80
N THR A 161 16.43 -7.62 -14.42
CA THR A 161 16.76 -8.91 -15.06
C THR A 161 16.59 -10.11 -14.13
N TRP A 162 17.04 -10.00 -12.87
CA TRP A 162 16.89 -11.08 -11.87
C TRP A 162 15.42 -11.43 -11.58
N MET A 163 14.56 -10.42 -11.53
CA MET A 163 13.13 -10.60 -11.25
C MET A 163 12.40 -11.14 -12.48
N ALA A 164 12.75 -10.63 -13.68
CA ALA A 164 12.23 -11.13 -14.95
C ALA A 164 12.55 -12.61 -15.15
N ALA A 165 13.78 -13.04 -14.81
CA ALA A 165 14.18 -14.44 -14.84
C ALA A 165 13.30 -15.30 -13.91
N ALA A 166 13.19 -14.92 -12.64
CA ALA A 166 12.39 -15.66 -11.67
C ALA A 166 10.91 -15.78 -12.07
N VAL A 167 10.31 -14.70 -12.57
CA VAL A 167 8.93 -14.69 -13.04
C VAL A 167 8.74 -15.56 -14.28
N SER A 168 9.65 -15.48 -15.26
CA SER A 168 9.62 -16.28 -16.47
C SER A 168 9.78 -17.77 -16.17
N GLU A 169 10.75 -18.14 -15.35
CA GLU A 169 10.95 -19.52 -14.93
C GLU A 169 9.70 -20.07 -14.23
N ALA A 170 9.09 -19.32 -13.30
CA ALA A 170 7.87 -19.74 -12.63
C ALA A 170 6.68 -19.88 -13.60
N ALA A 171 6.58 -19.03 -14.62
CA ALA A 171 5.50 -19.08 -15.60
C ALA A 171 5.57 -20.33 -16.47
N TYR A 172 6.77 -20.81 -16.79
CA TYR A 172 6.99 -21.94 -17.70
C TYR A 172 7.45 -23.22 -16.98
N ALA A 173 7.55 -23.24 -15.67
CA ALA A 173 8.00 -24.37 -14.85
C ALA A 173 7.23 -25.71 -15.11
N GLY A 174 6.02 -25.66 -15.64
CA GLY A 174 5.24 -26.85 -15.99
C GLY A 174 5.40 -27.36 -17.42
N GLN A 175 6.00 -26.58 -18.31
CA GLN A 175 6.08 -26.95 -19.75
C GLN A 175 7.26 -27.88 -20.03
N HIS A 176 8.37 -27.74 -19.30
CA HIS A 176 9.54 -28.62 -19.45
C HIS A 176 9.29 -30.06 -18.98
N LEU A 177 8.40 -30.28 -18.04
CA LEU A 177 8.04 -31.63 -17.57
C LEU A 177 7.13 -32.40 -18.55
N GLN A 178 6.40 -31.70 -19.40
CA GLN A 178 5.55 -32.33 -20.44
C GLN A 178 6.35 -32.69 -21.70
N SER A 179 7.37 -31.90 -22.02
CA SER A 179 8.24 -32.16 -23.20
C SER A 179 9.22 -33.32 -22.98
N GLN A 180 9.46 -33.75 -21.75
CA GLN A 180 10.31 -34.91 -21.44
C GLN A 180 9.53 -36.21 -21.31
N ARG A 181 8.18 -36.17 -21.39
CA ARG A 181 7.29 -37.35 -21.33
C ARG A 181 6.65 -37.72 -22.67
N ALA A 182 6.95 -36.97 -23.71
CA ALA A 182 6.54 -37.22 -25.09
C ALA A 182 7.75 -37.71 -25.92
#